data_a402429759a97ccd6f3c859f8ae30276
#
_entry.id   a402429759a97ccd6f3c859f8ae30276
#
_cell.length_a   1.000
_cell.length_b   1.000
_cell.length_c   1.000
_cell.angle_alpha   90.00
_cell.angle_beta   90.00
_cell.angle_gamma   90.00
#
_symmetry.space_group_name_H-M   'P 1'
#
loop_
_entity.id
_entity.type
_entity.pdbx_description
1 polymer ?
#
loop_
_entity_poly.entity_id
_entity_poly.type
_entity_poly.pdbx_seq_one_letter_code
_entity_poly.pdbx_strand_id
1 'polypeptide(L)'
;MNVPFYGHVRQYNNIKSEIDANIKKVIESGEYVQGPMNKQFEKEFAAFCGTKYAIGVGNGTDALWLVLMALGIGKGDEVITNANTFFATAEAIWIAGATAVLIDCDPKTKCIDPAKIEAAITSRTKCLMPVHLYGQCADMPAIRKIADKHKLYVIEDNAQAIDAAGDTFKIGEFSDAVATSFIIQKNLGTFGDSGAIVTNNETINTKTRLLRSHGSPARNVHSFGFNSRLDDIHAGILSAKLKHIHDWNNNRIKLAERYTAGLTGAKAFDLPYHKPGYRHVWHLYVIEVKNAGKRDEFVNWLVKNGVDAKTHYSIAIHQQSGYPWGKDARIVGPLVNAEKNAATCISLPMFPELTTEEVDYVIAKCKEWDKANA
;
A
#
# COMPACT_ATOMS: atom_id res chain seq x y z
N MET A 1 -11.45 -28.53 -2.08
CA MET A 1 -11.84 -27.28 -1.37
C MET A 1 -11.61 -26.11 -2.31
N ASN A 2 -12.38 -25.04 -2.23
CA ASN A 2 -12.12 -23.82 -3.00
C ASN A 2 -11.77 -22.69 -2.02
N VAL A 3 -10.55 -22.16 -2.10
CA VAL A 3 -10.03 -21.09 -1.23
C VAL A 3 -9.87 -19.82 -2.04
N PRO A 4 -10.74 -18.80 -1.86
CA PRO A 4 -10.69 -17.55 -2.62
C PRO A 4 -9.50 -16.70 -2.19
N PHE A 5 -9.07 -15.77 -3.05
CA PHE A 5 -8.00 -14.84 -2.73
C PHE A 5 -8.43 -13.73 -1.77
N TYR A 6 -9.72 -13.34 -1.81
CA TYR A 6 -10.32 -12.28 -1.01
C TYR A 6 -11.59 -12.75 -0.31
N GLY A 7 -11.84 -12.22 0.90
CA GLY A 7 -12.99 -12.53 1.73
C GLY A 7 -14.03 -11.40 1.86
N HIS A 8 -14.18 -10.51 0.86
CA HIS A 8 -14.98 -9.28 0.98
C HIS A 8 -16.43 -9.51 1.42
N VAL A 9 -17.08 -10.55 0.88
CA VAL A 9 -18.46 -10.89 1.26
C VAL A 9 -18.53 -11.41 2.70
N ARG A 10 -17.54 -12.21 3.13
CA ARG A 10 -17.48 -12.70 4.52
C ARG A 10 -17.29 -11.53 5.48
N GLN A 11 -16.37 -10.61 5.17
CA GLN A 11 -16.10 -9.41 5.95
C GLN A 11 -17.36 -8.54 6.08
N TYR A 12 -18.06 -8.29 4.96
CA TYR A 12 -19.31 -7.55 4.99
C TYR A 12 -20.35 -8.22 5.90
N ASN A 13 -20.58 -9.53 5.75
CA ASN A 13 -21.56 -10.26 6.55
C ASN A 13 -21.26 -10.19 8.06
N ASN A 14 -19.99 -10.18 8.47
CA ASN A 14 -19.59 -10.13 9.86
C ASN A 14 -19.96 -8.80 10.55
N ILE A 15 -19.98 -7.69 9.81
CA ILE A 15 -20.26 -6.34 10.32
C ILE A 15 -21.38 -5.64 9.52
N LYS A 16 -22.27 -6.42 8.88
CA LYS A 16 -23.33 -5.93 8.00
C LYS A 16 -24.17 -4.83 8.65
N SER A 17 -24.59 -5.03 9.89
CA SER A 17 -25.46 -4.07 10.59
C SER A 17 -24.80 -2.70 10.78
N GLU A 18 -23.49 -2.65 11.04
CA GLU A 18 -22.75 -1.40 11.20
C GLU A 18 -22.59 -0.66 9.86
N ILE A 19 -22.24 -1.40 8.81
CA ILE A 19 -22.09 -0.85 7.45
C ILE A 19 -23.42 -0.31 6.95
N ASP A 20 -24.49 -1.12 7.00
CA ASP A 20 -25.81 -0.74 6.51
C ASP A 20 -26.36 0.46 7.27
N ALA A 21 -26.15 0.53 8.59
CA ALA A 21 -26.57 1.66 9.41
C ALA A 21 -25.85 2.97 8.99
N ASN A 22 -24.56 2.92 8.70
CA ASN A 22 -23.82 4.09 8.25
C ASN A 22 -24.22 4.52 6.84
N ILE A 23 -24.39 3.57 5.91
CA ILE A 23 -24.91 3.87 4.57
C ILE A 23 -26.28 4.53 4.64
N LYS A 24 -27.18 3.98 5.47
CA LYS A 24 -28.51 4.54 5.68
C LYS A 24 -28.45 5.99 6.19
N LYS A 25 -27.58 6.27 7.18
CA LYS A 25 -27.40 7.66 7.69
C LYS A 25 -26.98 8.61 6.58
N VAL A 26 -26.08 8.21 5.68
CA VAL A 26 -25.66 9.05 4.55
C VAL A 26 -26.82 9.31 3.60
N ILE A 27 -27.59 8.26 3.24
CA ILE A 27 -28.74 8.40 2.34
C ILE A 27 -29.78 9.34 2.94
N GLU A 28 -30.11 9.18 4.22
CA GLU A 28 -31.11 10.00 4.92
C GLU A 28 -30.65 11.46 5.13
N SER A 29 -29.33 11.71 5.18
CA SER A 29 -28.80 13.08 5.29
C SER A 29 -28.93 13.87 3.99
N GLY A 30 -28.94 13.21 2.83
CA GLY A 30 -28.85 13.85 1.52
C GLY A 30 -27.50 14.50 1.21
N GLU A 31 -26.49 14.35 2.09
CA GLU A 31 -25.15 14.91 1.94
C GLU A 31 -24.14 13.80 1.53
N TYR A 32 -23.84 13.73 0.24
CA TYR A 32 -23.05 12.62 -0.34
C TYR A 32 -21.58 12.96 -0.57
N VAL A 33 -21.20 14.25 -0.57
CA VAL A 33 -19.85 14.72 -0.90
C VAL A 33 -19.38 15.75 0.12
N GLN A 34 -18.28 15.44 0.82
CA GLN A 34 -17.69 16.29 1.88
C GLN A 34 -18.70 16.62 3.02
N GLY A 35 -19.65 15.73 3.24
CA GLY A 35 -20.68 15.84 4.26
C GLY A 35 -20.21 15.44 5.66
N PRO A 36 -21.16 15.17 6.58
CA PRO A 36 -20.87 14.85 7.97
C PRO A 36 -20.07 13.55 8.14
N MET A 37 -20.36 12.53 7.33
CA MET A 37 -19.71 11.22 7.46
C MET A 37 -18.24 11.27 7.02
N ASN A 38 -17.94 12.05 5.96
CA ASN A 38 -16.55 12.30 5.55
C ASN A 38 -15.76 12.99 6.68
N LYS A 39 -16.32 14.05 7.28
CA LYS A 39 -15.70 14.77 8.40
C LYS A 39 -15.46 13.87 9.62
N GLN A 40 -16.43 13.00 9.92
CA GLN A 40 -16.33 12.03 11.00
C GLN A 40 -15.17 11.04 10.71
N PHE A 41 -15.16 10.43 9.54
CA PHE A 41 -14.11 9.49 9.16
C PHE A 41 -12.71 10.13 9.16
N GLU A 42 -12.56 11.34 8.61
CA GLU A 42 -11.27 12.05 8.64
C GLU A 42 -10.78 12.24 10.09
N LYS A 43 -11.67 12.60 11.02
CA LYS A 43 -11.34 12.73 12.45
C LYS A 43 -10.93 11.40 13.09
N GLU A 44 -11.70 10.35 12.83
CA GLU A 44 -11.44 9.00 13.34
C GLU A 44 -10.11 8.45 12.79
N PHE A 45 -9.87 8.65 11.49
CA PHE A 45 -8.66 8.16 10.83
C PHE A 45 -7.40 8.93 11.27
N ALA A 46 -7.49 10.25 11.45
CA ALA A 46 -6.40 11.04 12.03
C ALA A 46 -6.04 10.56 13.44
N ALA A 47 -7.05 10.31 14.29
CA ALA A 47 -6.84 9.78 15.63
C ALA A 47 -6.22 8.37 15.61
N PHE A 48 -6.68 7.50 14.72
CA PHE A 48 -6.13 6.16 14.53
C PHE A 48 -4.64 6.20 14.12
N CYS A 49 -4.28 7.08 13.21
CA CYS A 49 -2.89 7.26 12.77
C CYS A 49 -2.02 8.06 13.76
N GLY A 50 -2.61 8.68 14.78
CA GLY A 50 -1.89 9.55 15.71
C GLY A 50 -1.39 10.85 15.07
N THR A 51 -2.09 11.36 14.04
CA THR A 51 -1.76 12.59 13.31
C THR A 51 -2.78 13.70 13.57
N LYS A 52 -2.39 14.95 13.27
CA LYS A 52 -3.30 16.10 13.43
C LYS A 52 -4.41 16.10 12.37
N TYR A 53 -4.09 15.71 11.14
CA TYR A 53 -4.96 15.84 10.00
C TYR A 53 -5.05 14.53 9.20
N ALA A 54 -6.27 14.22 8.76
CA ALA A 54 -6.54 13.28 7.70
C ALA A 54 -7.41 13.95 6.63
N ILE A 55 -7.12 13.70 5.38
CA ILE A 55 -7.79 14.29 4.23
C ILE A 55 -8.24 13.15 3.32
N GLY A 56 -9.56 12.90 3.23
CA GLY A 56 -10.11 11.90 2.33
C GLY A 56 -10.02 12.34 0.87
N VAL A 57 -9.59 11.44 0.00
CA VAL A 57 -9.42 11.66 -1.44
C VAL A 57 -10.01 10.51 -2.26
N GLY A 58 -10.07 10.65 -3.59
CA GLY A 58 -10.72 9.71 -4.49
C GLY A 58 -10.09 8.32 -4.52
N ASN A 59 -8.77 8.22 -4.38
CA ASN A 59 -8.03 6.97 -4.38
C ASN A 59 -6.60 7.16 -3.84
N GLY A 60 -5.85 6.04 -3.69
CA GLY A 60 -4.47 6.08 -3.20
C GLY A 60 -3.48 6.74 -4.14
N THR A 61 -3.66 6.61 -5.45
CA THR A 61 -2.81 7.29 -6.46
C THR A 61 -2.95 8.81 -6.33
N ASP A 62 -4.20 9.29 -6.19
CA ASP A 62 -4.48 10.71 -5.96
C ASP A 62 -3.84 11.20 -4.66
N ALA A 63 -3.86 10.40 -3.60
CA ALA A 63 -3.22 10.76 -2.34
C ALA A 63 -1.72 11.07 -2.54
N LEU A 64 -1.01 10.27 -3.32
CA LEU A 64 0.43 10.45 -3.59
C LEU A 64 0.73 11.74 -4.36
N TRP A 65 0.09 11.92 -5.53
CA TRP A 65 0.41 13.10 -6.35
C TRP A 65 -0.13 14.42 -5.77
N LEU A 66 -1.25 14.39 -5.02
CA LEU A 66 -1.75 15.58 -4.32
C LEU A 66 -0.77 16.09 -3.27
N VAL A 67 -0.11 15.19 -2.52
CA VAL A 67 0.93 15.57 -1.56
C VAL A 67 2.14 16.17 -2.28
N LEU A 68 2.60 15.55 -3.38
CA LEU A 68 3.71 16.09 -4.18
C LEU A 68 3.41 17.52 -4.65
N MET A 69 2.23 17.76 -5.21
CA MET A 69 1.80 19.08 -5.65
C MET A 69 1.65 20.07 -4.48
N ALA A 70 1.13 19.63 -3.33
CA ALA A 70 1.01 20.48 -2.14
C ALA A 70 2.38 20.95 -1.63
N LEU A 71 3.41 20.12 -1.79
CA LEU A 71 4.80 20.46 -1.48
C LEU A 71 5.48 21.31 -2.58
N GLY A 72 4.83 21.52 -3.71
CA GLY A 72 5.38 22.25 -4.86
C GLY A 72 6.38 21.42 -5.68
N ILE A 73 6.35 20.08 -5.53
CA ILE A 73 7.22 19.16 -6.28
C ILE A 73 6.57 18.90 -7.65
N GLY A 74 7.36 19.12 -8.73
CA GLY A 74 6.86 19.01 -10.09
C GLY A 74 7.96 19.05 -11.14
N LYS A 75 7.73 19.74 -12.25
CA LYS A 75 8.63 19.78 -13.40
C LYS A 75 10.06 20.19 -13.03
N GLY A 76 11.02 19.31 -13.34
CA GLY A 76 12.44 19.53 -13.05
C GLY A 76 12.90 18.90 -11.73
N ASP A 77 11.98 18.52 -10.85
CA ASP A 77 12.29 17.83 -9.60
C ASP A 77 12.38 16.32 -9.76
N GLU A 78 13.08 15.67 -8.85
CA GLU A 78 13.22 14.22 -8.77
C GLU A 78 12.65 13.69 -7.46
N VAL A 79 11.96 12.54 -7.55
CA VAL A 79 11.46 11.78 -6.41
C VAL A 79 12.04 10.37 -6.46
N ILE A 80 12.75 9.97 -5.40
CA ILE A 80 13.37 8.64 -5.30
C ILE A 80 12.36 7.66 -4.69
N THR A 81 12.17 6.52 -5.37
CA THR A 81 11.38 5.38 -4.87
C THR A 81 12.03 4.06 -5.30
N ASN A 82 11.51 2.92 -4.82
CA ASN A 82 12.01 1.61 -5.23
C ASN A 82 11.28 1.06 -6.46
N ALA A 83 11.99 0.25 -7.25
CA ALA A 83 11.45 -0.39 -8.46
C ALA A 83 10.48 -1.54 -8.15
N ASN A 84 10.49 -2.07 -6.92
CA ASN A 84 9.59 -3.12 -6.47
C ASN A 84 8.38 -2.54 -5.74
N THR A 85 7.40 -2.08 -6.49
CA THR A 85 6.16 -1.50 -5.97
C THR A 85 5.04 -1.63 -6.98
N PHE A 86 3.82 -1.24 -6.61
CA PHE A 86 2.74 -1.05 -7.57
C PHE A 86 3.02 0.17 -8.46
N PHE A 87 2.57 0.08 -9.70
CA PHE A 87 2.83 1.09 -10.73
C PHE A 87 2.40 2.51 -10.32
N ALA A 88 1.33 2.64 -9.54
CA ALA A 88 0.79 3.93 -9.08
C ALA A 88 1.81 4.82 -8.37
N THR A 89 2.83 4.24 -7.70
CA THR A 89 3.87 5.03 -7.03
C THR A 89 4.66 5.88 -8.03
N ALA A 90 5.09 5.28 -9.16
CA ALA A 90 5.78 6.01 -10.23
C ALA A 90 4.82 6.89 -11.05
N GLU A 91 3.60 6.39 -11.30
CA GLU A 91 2.55 7.13 -11.99
C GLU A 91 2.20 8.44 -11.29
N ALA A 92 2.06 8.44 -9.97
CA ALA A 92 1.78 9.63 -9.18
C ALA A 92 2.91 10.67 -9.26
N ILE A 93 4.18 10.23 -9.32
CA ILE A 93 5.32 11.12 -9.52
C ILE A 93 5.25 11.79 -10.89
N TRP A 94 4.91 11.02 -11.93
CA TRP A 94 4.76 11.55 -13.29
C TRP A 94 3.57 12.49 -13.42
N ILE A 95 2.42 12.16 -12.81
CA ILE A 95 1.22 13.04 -12.78
C ILE A 95 1.55 14.39 -12.13
N ALA A 96 2.37 14.41 -11.08
CA ALA A 96 2.84 15.65 -10.47
C ALA A 96 3.83 16.43 -11.37
N GLY A 97 4.28 15.85 -12.48
CA GLY A 97 5.25 16.44 -13.41
C GLY A 97 6.71 16.25 -13.01
N ALA A 98 6.98 15.49 -11.96
CA ALA A 98 8.32 15.19 -11.48
C ALA A 98 8.92 13.95 -12.17
N THR A 99 10.22 13.75 -12.03
CA THR A 99 10.94 12.60 -12.54
C THR A 99 11.02 11.51 -11.48
N ALA A 100 10.51 10.32 -11.78
CA ALA A 100 10.70 9.16 -10.91
C ALA A 100 12.15 8.65 -11.00
N VAL A 101 12.81 8.52 -9.84
CA VAL A 101 14.13 7.93 -9.72
C VAL A 101 14.01 6.58 -9.04
N LEU A 102 14.25 5.52 -9.80
CA LEU A 102 14.10 4.16 -9.33
C LEU A 102 15.44 3.60 -8.84
N ILE A 103 15.42 3.07 -7.63
CA ILE A 103 16.50 2.28 -7.04
C ILE A 103 15.99 0.88 -6.70
N ASP A 104 16.90 -0.04 -6.45
CA ASP A 104 16.53 -1.41 -6.10
C ASP A 104 16.01 -1.51 -4.66
N CYS A 105 15.25 -2.56 -4.39
CA CYS A 105 14.75 -2.87 -3.07
C CYS A 105 15.75 -3.69 -2.24
N ASP A 106 15.55 -3.69 -0.94
CA ASP A 106 16.18 -4.65 -0.04
C ASP A 106 15.72 -6.08 -0.37
N PRO A 107 16.64 -7.06 -0.51
CA PRO A 107 16.27 -8.41 -0.96
C PRO A 107 15.40 -9.18 0.02
N LYS A 108 15.38 -8.81 1.31
CA LYS A 108 14.59 -9.48 2.35
C LYS A 108 13.24 -8.80 2.53
N THR A 109 13.24 -7.52 2.88
CA THR A 109 12.01 -6.78 3.20
C THR A 109 11.19 -6.38 1.97
N LYS A 110 11.81 -6.38 0.78
CA LYS A 110 11.23 -5.93 -0.50
C LYS A 110 10.88 -4.43 -0.54
N CYS A 111 11.10 -3.71 0.55
CA CYS A 111 10.97 -2.26 0.62
C CYS A 111 12.21 -1.57 0.03
N ILE A 112 12.17 -0.24 -0.09
CA ILE A 112 13.32 0.54 -0.55
C ILE A 112 14.57 0.23 0.29
N ASP A 113 15.73 0.05 -0.37
CA ASP A 113 17.01 -0.17 0.31
C ASP A 113 17.66 1.19 0.68
N PRO A 114 17.74 1.56 1.97
CA PRO A 114 18.32 2.83 2.38
C PRO A 114 19.77 3.00 1.95
N ALA A 115 20.54 1.91 1.83
CA ALA A 115 21.93 1.97 1.41
C ALA A 115 22.12 2.45 -0.05
N LYS A 116 21.05 2.37 -0.85
CA LYS A 116 21.09 2.79 -2.27
C LYS A 116 20.58 4.22 -2.49
N ILE A 117 19.97 4.86 -1.47
CA ILE A 117 19.34 6.17 -1.63
C ILE A 117 20.36 7.25 -1.94
N GLU A 118 21.44 7.36 -1.17
CA GLU A 118 22.39 8.48 -1.33
C GLU A 118 23.03 8.52 -2.72
N ALA A 119 23.32 7.37 -3.32
CA ALA A 119 23.88 7.28 -4.67
C ALA A 119 22.90 7.79 -5.75
N ALA A 120 21.62 7.86 -5.44
CA ALA A 120 20.60 8.33 -6.36
C ALA A 120 20.28 9.84 -6.24
N ILE A 121 20.76 10.49 -5.18
CA ILE A 121 20.49 11.92 -4.91
C ILE A 121 21.24 12.82 -5.89
N THR A 122 20.54 13.81 -6.42
CA THR A 122 21.10 14.92 -7.22
C THR A 122 20.62 16.26 -6.67
N SER A 123 21.07 17.38 -7.23
CA SER A 123 20.56 18.72 -6.89
C SER A 123 19.07 18.92 -7.18
N ARG A 124 18.49 18.06 -8.02
CA ARG A 124 17.05 18.08 -8.37
C ARG A 124 16.20 17.22 -7.44
N THR A 125 16.79 16.34 -6.66
CA THR A 125 16.03 15.48 -5.73
C THR A 125 15.36 16.33 -4.66
N LYS A 126 14.05 16.14 -4.48
CA LYS A 126 13.21 16.87 -3.50
C LYS A 126 12.53 15.94 -2.50
N CYS A 127 12.34 14.66 -2.85
CA CYS A 127 11.54 13.77 -2.03
C CYS A 127 12.04 12.33 -2.10
N LEU A 128 11.92 11.63 -0.96
CA LEU A 128 11.99 10.17 -0.87
C LEU A 128 10.57 9.65 -0.70
N MET A 129 10.19 8.65 -1.50
CA MET A 129 8.86 8.03 -1.46
C MET A 129 9.01 6.52 -1.17
N PRO A 130 9.26 6.13 0.11
CA PRO A 130 9.27 4.73 0.51
C PRO A 130 7.87 4.12 0.42
N VAL A 131 7.83 2.83 0.03
CA VAL A 131 6.61 2.03 -0.02
C VAL A 131 6.69 0.95 1.05
N HIS A 132 5.64 0.83 1.86
CA HIS A 132 5.48 -0.23 2.86
C HIS A 132 4.86 -1.47 2.22
N LEU A 133 5.68 -2.18 1.44
CA LEU A 133 5.20 -3.22 0.55
C LEU A 133 4.75 -4.47 1.33
N TYR A 134 3.68 -5.10 0.87
CA TYR A 134 3.06 -6.32 1.42
C TYR A 134 2.54 -6.20 2.85
N GLY A 135 2.67 -5.03 3.47
CA GLY A 135 2.22 -4.79 4.85
C GLY A 135 3.35 -4.69 5.88
N GLN A 136 4.62 -4.59 5.46
CA GLN A 136 5.78 -4.36 6.30
C GLN A 136 6.34 -2.95 6.10
N CYS A 137 6.69 -2.25 7.19
CA CYS A 137 7.29 -0.94 7.11
C CYS A 137 8.69 -0.99 6.46
N ALA A 138 9.00 0.01 5.63
CA ALA A 138 10.37 0.34 5.27
C ALA A 138 11.17 0.79 6.50
N ASP A 139 12.49 0.87 6.41
CA ASP A 139 13.36 1.34 7.49
C ASP A 139 13.29 2.88 7.59
N MET A 140 12.20 3.37 8.19
CA MET A 140 11.91 4.80 8.23
C MET A 140 12.94 5.62 9.01
N PRO A 141 13.51 5.14 10.14
CA PRO A 141 14.59 5.87 10.81
C PRO A 141 15.83 6.09 9.93
N ALA A 142 16.25 5.08 9.17
CA ALA A 142 17.37 5.21 8.24
C ALA A 142 17.04 6.17 7.07
N ILE A 143 15.83 6.08 6.52
CA ILE A 143 15.35 6.95 5.45
C ILE A 143 15.27 8.41 5.92
N ARG A 144 14.70 8.67 7.11
CA ARG A 144 14.59 10.02 7.67
C ARG A 144 15.96 10.66 7.90
N LYS A 145 16.92 9.88 8.43
CA LYS A 145 18.30 10.36 8.62
C LYS A 145 18.94 10.84 7.31
N ILE A 146 18.73 10.10 6.20
CA ILE A 146 19.20 10.51 4.88
C ILE A 146 18.48 11.76 4.41
N ALA A 147 17.15 11.78 4.54
CA ALA A 147 16.33 12.92 4.13
C ALA A 147 16.73 14.21 4.87
N ASP A 148 16.97 14.15 6.17
CA ASP A 148 17.40 15.30 6.98
C ASP A 148 18.77 15.83 6.53
N LYS A 149 19.73 14.93 6.28
CA LYS A 149 21.06 15.28 5.78
C LYS A 149 21.00 16.06 4.47
N HIS A 150 20.08 15.68 3.58
CA HIS A 150 19.94 16.26 2.24
C HIS A 150 18.76 17.25 2.13
N LYS A 151 18.05 17.55 3.23
CA LYS A 151 16.91 18.45 3.28
C LYS A 151 15.78 18.04 2.31
N LEU A 152 15.47 16.73 2.27
CA LEU A 152 14.45 16.14 1.41
C LEU A 152 13.17 15.92 2.19
N TYR A 153 12.04 16.03 1.50
CA TYR A 153 10.75 15.57 2.01
C TYR A 153 10.69 14.03 2.01
N VAL A 154 9.84 13.49 2.88
CA VAL A 154 9.53 12.06 2.92
C VAL A 154 8.02 11.88 2.84
N ILE A 155 7.54 11.14 1.84
CA ILE A 155 6.14 10.76 1.67
C ILE A 155 6.06 9.25 1.74
N GLU A 156 5.33 8.71 2.72
CA GLU A 156 5.13 7.27 2.84
C GLU A 156 3.98 6.80 1.95
N ASP A 157 4.24 5.85 1.04
CA ASP A 157 3.20 5.09 0.36
C ASP A 157 2.76 3.92 1.28
N ASN A 158 1.66 4.14 1.98
CA ASN A 158 1.07 3.22 2.95
C ASN A 158 -0.11 2.44 2.37
N ALA A 159 -0.22 2.33 1.06
CA ALA A 159 -1.35 1.66 0.41
C ALA A 159 -1.54 0.19 0.83
N GLN A 160 -0.52 -0.45 1.40
CA GLN A 160 -0.55 -1.86 1.81
C GLN A 160 -0.29 -2.11 3.30
N ALA A 161 -0.12 -1.06 4.13
CA ALA A 161 0.42 -1.25 5.48
C ALA A 161 -0.34 -0.50 6.59
N ILE A 162 -1.64 -0.31 6.44
CA ILE A 162 -2.47 0.25 7.51
C ILE A 162 -2.31 -0.57 8.80
N ASP A 163 -2.04 0.11 9.93
CA ASP A 163 -1.79 -0.49 11.26
C ASP A 163 -0.43 -1.22 11.36
N ALA A 164 0.43 -1.12 10.35
CA ALA A 164 1.82 -1.59 10.48
C ALA A 164 2.64 -0.64 11.34
N ALA A 165 3.72 -1.17 11.92
CA ALA A 165 4.65 -0.38 12.73
C ALA A 165 6.06 -0.98 12.65
N GLY A 166 7.07 -0.14 12.85
CA GLY A 166 8.42 -0.61 13.18
C GLY A 166 8.52 -1.03 14.65
N ASP A 167 9.71 -1.43 15.07
CA ASP A 167 9.98 -1.82 16.45
C ASP A 167 9.85 -0.65 17.45
N THR A 168 10.19 0.56 17.02
CA THR A 168 10.22 1.77 17.86
C THR A 168 9.45 2.94 17.27
N PHE A 169 8.70 2.75 16.16
CA PHE A 169 8.01 3.83 15.47
C PHE A 169 6.69 3.37 14.84
N LYS A 170 5.81 4.33 14.62
CA LYS A 170 4.58 4.17 13.83
C LYS A 170 4.72 4.84 12.46
N ILE A 171 3.91 4.40 11.50
CA ILE A 171 3.78 5.06 10.21
C ILE A 171 3.35 6.51 10.42
N GLY A 172 4.00 7.44 9.73
CA GLY A 172 3.79 8.89 9.85
C GLY A 172 4.70 9.61 10.83
N GLU A 173 5.45 8.91 11.70
CA GLU A 173 6.36 9.56 12.66
C GLU A 173 7.63 10.13 12.00
N PHE A 174 8.09 9.51 10.91
CA PHE A 174 9.32 9.89 10.21
C PHE A 174 9.08 10.50 8.84
N SER A 175 7.87 10.96 8.56
CA SER A 175 7.53 11.53 7.25
C SER A 175 6.78 12.87 7.35
N ASP A 176 6.74 13.57 6.24
CA ASP A 176 5.98 14.81 6.10
C ASP A 176 4.50 14.53 5.83
N ALA A 177 4.21 13.42 5.14
CA ALA A 177 2.87 12.93 4.90
C ALA A 177 2.86 11.42 4.60
N VAL A 178 1.71 10.81 4.81
CA VAL A 178 1.42 9.42 4.45
C VAL A 178 0.24 9.37 3.49
N ALA A 179 0.39 8.68 2.38
CA ALA A 179 -0.67 8.42 1.42
C ALA A 179 -1.18 6.98 1.56
N THR A 180 -2.49 6.81 1.61
CA THR A 180 -3.13 5.52 1.86
C THR A 180 -4.22 5.25 0.81
N SER A 181 -4.37 3.99 0.41
CA SER A 181 -5.43 3.49 -0.45
C SER A 181 -6.47 2.73 0.36
N PHE A 182 -7.75 2.96 0.04
CA PHE A 182 -8.88 2.22 0.59
C PHE A 182 -9.65 1.45 -0.49
N ILE A 183 -9.02 1.12 -1.62
CA ILE A 183 -9.64 0.22 -2.59
C ILE A 183 -10.02 -1.09 -1.90
N ILE A 184 -11.11 -1.72 -2.35
CA ILE A 184 -11.74 -2.88 -1.69
C ILE A 184 -10.76 -3.98 -1.22
N GLN A 185 -9.66 -4.22 -1.94
CA GLN A 185 -8.69 -5.27 -1.62
C GLN A 185 -7.76 -4.93 -0.45
N LYS A 186 -7.70 -3.67 0.01
CA LYS A 186 -6.80 -3.26 1.09
C LYS A 186 -7.28 -3.76 2.44
N ASN A 187 -6.36 -3.81 3.42
CA ASN A 187 -6.68 -4.25 4.78
C ASN A 187 -7.85 -3.44 5.37
N LEU A 188 -7.86 -2.12 5.10
CA LEU A 188 -9.01 -1.26 5.31
C LEU A 188 -9.51 -0.81 3.92
N GLY A 189 -10.44 -1.53 3.35
CA GLY A 189 -11.01 -1.25 2.02
C GLY A 189 -12.48 -0.90 2.08
N THR A 190 -12.91 0.11 1.30
CA THR A 190 -14.33 0.44 1.08
C THR A 190 -14.94 -0.46 0.00
N PHE A 191 -16.11 -0.13 -0.52
CA PHE A 191 -16.75 -0.87 -1.63
C PHE A 191 -16.53 -0.17 -2.97
N GLY A 192 -15.27 0.05 -3.30
CA GLY A 192 -14.82 0.72 -4.51
C GLY A 192 -13.44 1.35 -4.27
N ASP A 193 -13.18 2.47 -4.92
CA ASP A 193 -11.97 3.25 -4.75
C ASP A 193 -12.16 4.32 -3.69
N SER A 194 -11.11 4.57 -2.92
CA SER A 194 -10.95 5.72 -2.03
C SER A 194 -9.51 5.78 -1.53
N GLY A 195 -9.14 6.90 -0.94
CA GLY A 195 -7.84 7.09 -0.30
C GLY A 195 -7.87 8.17 0.77
N ALA A 196 -6.76 8.31 1.46
CA ALA A 196 -6.54 9.42 2.38
C ALA A 196 -5.07 9.82 2.42
N ILE A 197 -4.87 11.07 2.85
CA ILE A 197 -3.59 11.63 3.22
C ILE A 197 -3.64 11.90 4.71
N VAL A 198 -2.62 11.50 5.48
CA VAL A 198 -2.46 11.93 6.86
C VAL A 198 -1.17 12.72 7.03
N THR A 199 -1.19 13.75 7.88
CA THR A 199 -0.05 14.64 8.08
C THR A 199 -0.17 15.42 9.38
N ASN A 200 0.98 15.87 9.91
CA ASN A 200 1.04 16.86 10.99
C ASN A 200 1.31 18.28 10.46
N ASN A 201 1.55 18.43 9.16
CA ASN A 201 1.90 19.68 8.51
C ASN A 201 0.66 20.44 8.03
N GLU A 202 0.42 21.62 8.61
CA GLU A 202 -0.72 22.49 8.26
C GLU A 202 -0.72 22.92 6.79
N THR A 203 0.45 23.18 6.22
CA THR A 203 0.56 23.60 4.81
C THR A 203 0.12 22.48 3.87
N ILE A 204 0.53 21.22 4.15
CA ILE A 204 0.09 20.07 3.38
C ILE A 204 -1.43 19.90 3.53
N ASN A 205 -1.95 19.94 4.77
CA ASN A 205 -3.39 19.84 5.03
C ASN A 205 -4.19 20.86 4.22
N THR A 206 -3.84 22.14 4.32
CA THR A 206 -4.57 23.22 3.65
C THR A 206 -4.50 23.10 2.14
N LYS A 207 -3.30 22.89 1.58
CA LYS A 207 -3.12 22.79 0.13
C LYS A 207 -3.80 21.55 -0.47
N THR A 208 -3.70 20.39 0.17
CA THR A 208 -4.35 19.17 -0.35
C THR A 208 -5.87 19.27 -0.30
N ARG A 209 -6.44 19.92 0.74
CA ARG A 209 -7.90 20.19 0.79
C ARG A 209 -8.37 21.09 -0.35
N LEU A 210 -7.60 22.10 -0.72
CA LEU A 210 -7.90 22.93 -1.87
C LEU A 210 -7.75 22.12 -3.17
N LEU A 211 -6.60 21.48 -3.37
CA LEU A 211 -6.31 20.73 -4.60
C LEU A 211 -7.34 19.63 -4.88
N ARG A 212 -7.79 18.87 -3.87
CA ARG A 212 -8.78 17.79 -4.06
C ARG A 212 -10.16 18.29 -4.52
N SER A 213 -10.45 19.57 -4.38
CA SER A 213 -11.77 20.17 -4.63
C SER A 213 -11.68 21.44 -5.50
N HIS A 214 -11.11 21.32 -6.71
CA HIS A 214 -11.02 22.38 -7.72
C HIS A 214 -10.32 23.67 -7.23
N GLY A 215 -9.41 23.55 -6.25
CA GLY A 215 -8.75 24.73 -5.65
C GLY A 215 -9.71 25.68 -4.95
N SER A 216 -10.87 25.21 -4.51
CA SER A 216 -11.98 26.03 -4.01
C SER A 216 -11.84 26.31 -2.50
N PRO A 217 -11.54 27.56 -2.09
CA PRO A 217 -11.56 27.95 -0.68
C PRO A 217 -12.97 28.24 -0.17
N ALA A 218 -13.93 28.51 -1.05
CA ALA A 218 -15.31 28.83 -0.74
C ALA A 218 -16.23 28.53 -1.93
N ARG A 219 -17.53 28.45 -1.69
CA ARG A 219 -18.53 28.22 -2.74
C ARG A 219 -18.39 29.28 -3.85
N ASN A 220 -18.38 28.83 -5.10
CA ASN A 220 -18.25 29.64 -6.32
C ASN A 220 -16.88 30.36 -6.49
N VAL A 221 -15.87 30.04 -5.67
CA VAL A 221 -14.49 30.51 -5.84
C VAL A 221 -13.62 29.33 -6.19
N HIS A 222 -13.00 29.36 -7.35
CA HIS A 222 -12.17 28.26 -7.86
C HIS A 222 -10.78 28.77 -8.25
N SER A 223 -9.80 27.90 -8.07
CA SER A 223 -8.46 28.05 -8.61
C SER A 223 -8.02 26.72 -9.24
N PHE A 224 -6.73 26.54 -9.45
CA PHE A 224 -6.22 25.27 -9.95
C PHE A 224 -6.41 24.16 -8.92
N GLY A 225 -7.00 23.07 -9.36
CA GLY A 225 -7.24 21.89 -8.53
C GLY A 225 -7.96 20.80 -9.31
N PHE A 226 -8.38 19.75 -8.60
CA PHE A 226 -8.90 18.52 -9.17
C PHE A 226 -10.20 18.11 -8.50
N ASN A 227 -10.86 17.14 -9.06
CA ASN A 227 -11.96 16.42 -8.43
C ASN A 227 -11.44 15.10 -7.85
N SER A 228 -10.96 15.15 -6.60
CA SER A 228 -10.49 13.96 -5.88
C SER A 228 -10.97 14.01 -4.43
N ARG A 229 -12.20 13.59 -4.21
CA ARG A 229 -12.87 13.63 -2.91
C ARG A 229 -13.22 12.22 -2.46
N LEU A 230 -13.28 12.02 -1.16
CA LEU A 230 -13.88 10.84 -0.54
C LEU A 230 -15.39 11.07 -0.42
N ASP A 231 -16.19 10.20 -1.03
CA ASP A 231 -17.65 10.27 -0.91
C ASP A 231 -18.11 9.79 0.47
N ASP A 232 -19.21 10.39 0.99
CA ASP A 232 -19.72 10.10 2.32
C ASP A 232 -20.17 8.64 2.49
N ILE A 233 -20.68 8.01 1.44
CA ILE A 233 -21.01 6.56 1.48
C ILE A 233 -19.74 5.74 1.77
N HIS A 234 -18.66 5.98 1.07
CA HIS A 234 -17.37 5.32 1.30
C HIS A 234 -16.80 5.64 2.67
N ALA A 235 -16.90 6.89 3.13
CA ALA A 235 -16.51 7.30 4.46
C ALA A 235 -17.30 6.56 5.56
N GLY A 236 -18.59 6.36 5.35
CA GLY A 236 -19.45 5.60 6.27
C GLY A 236 -19.06 4.12 6.39
N ILE A 237 -18.73 3.49 5.26
CA ILE A 237 -18.20 2.11 5.22
C ILE A 237 -16.87 2.02 5.95
N LEU A 238 -15.96 2.95 5.66
CA LEU A 238 -14.62 3.00 6.26
C LEU A 238 -14.69 3.26 7.77
N SER A 239 -15.56 4.16 8.22
CA SER A 239 -15.79 4.43 9.65
C SER A 239 -16.29 3.20 10.43
N ALA A 240 -17.17 2.37 9.81
CA ALA A 240 -17.57 1.10 10.40
C ALA A 240 -16.39 0.13 10.48
N LYS A 241 -15.65 -0.06 9.38
CA LYS A 241 -14.53 -1.01 9.27
C LYS A 241 -13.31 -0.63 10.11
N LEU A 242 -13.04 0.66 10.30
CA LEU A 242 -11.89 1.16 11.06
C LEU A 242 -11.86 0.65 12.51
N LYS A 243 -13.01 0.43 13.11
CA LYS A 243 -13.13 -0.11 14.48
C LYS A 243 -12.58 -1.52 14.62
N HIS A 244 -12.57 -2.28 13.51
CA HIS A 244 -12.19 -3.69 13.47
C HIS A 244 -10.79 -3.94 12.90
N ILE A 245 -10.12 -2.92 12.35
CA ILE A 245 -8.89 -3.11 11.56
C ILE A 245 -7.76 -3.75 12.37
N HIS A 246 -7.62 -3.39 13.65
CA HIS A 246 -6.59 -3.95 14.51
C HIS A 246 -6.79 -5.46 14.72
N ASP A 247 -8.01 -5.91 14.99
CA ASP A 247 -8.34 -7.32 15.16
C ASP A 247 -8.21 -8.11 13.85
N TRP A 248 -8.62 -7.53 12.74
CA TRP A 248 -8.43 -8.14 11.41
C TRP A 248 -6.93 -8.32 11.07
N ASN A 249 -6.10 -7.33 11.37
CA ASN A 249 -4.67 -7.46 11.17
C ASN A 249 -4.04 -8.46 12.15
N ASN A 250 -4.52 -8.56 13.39
CA ASN A 250 -4.09 -9.62 14.32
C ASN A 250 -4.45 -11.01 13.80
N ASN A 251 -5.62 -11.18 13.17
CA ASN A 251 -5.97 -12.44 12.52
C ASN A 251 -5.05 -12.75 11.32
N ARG A 252 -4.73 -11.75 10.48
CA ARG A 252 -3.73 -11.93 9.38
C ARG A 252 -2.37 -12.36 9.92
N ILE A 253 -1.92 -11.80 11.03
CA ILE A 253 -0.66 -12.18 11.69
C ILE A 253 -0.70 -13.67 12.09
N LYS A 254 -1.76 -14.12 12.78
CA LYS A 254 -1.93 -15.54 13.17
C LYS A 254 -1.96 -16.47 11.97
N LEU A 255 -2.64 -16.07 10.88
CA LEU A 255 -2.69 -16.86 9.65
C LEU A 255 -1.30 -16.94 8.98
N ALA A 256 -0.55 -15.83 8.96
CA ALA A 256 0.81 -15.80 8.42
C ALA A 256 1.77 -16.67 9.24
N GLU A 257 1.67 -16.66 10.56
CA GLU A 257 2.42 -17.54 11.45
C GLU A 257 2.11 -19.02 11.15
N ARG A 258 0.83 -19.35 10.91
CA ARG A 258 0.41 -20.70 10.52
C ARG A 258 0.98 -21.11 9.17
N TYR A 259 0.92 -20.25 8.16
CA TYR A 259 1.56 -20.48 6.86
C TYR A 259 3.06 -20.74 7.03
N THR A 260 3.74 -19.86 7.76
CA THR A 260 5.19 -19.95 7.97
C THR A 260 5.56 -21.26 8.67
N ALA A 261 4.87 -21.61 9.77
CA ALA A 261 5.11 -22.87 10.48
C ALA A 261 4.85 -24.10 9.59
N GLY A 262 3.74 -24.05 8.83
CA GLY A 262 3.35 -25.14 7.95
C GLY A 262 4.26 -25.32 6.74
N LEU A 263 4.88 -24.26 6.22
CA LEU A 263 5.71 -24.27 5.01
C LEU A 263 7.22 -24.26 5.31
N THR A 264 7.62 -24.17 6.57
CA THR A 264 9.03 -24.24 6.97
C THR A 264 9.67 -25.53 6.46
N GLY A 265 10.86 -25.40 5.87
CA GLY A 265 11.62 -26.50 5.27
C GLY A 265 11.32 -26.76 3.79
N ALA A 266 10.46 -25.95 3.15
CA ALA A 266 10.24 -26.01 1.70
C ALA A 266 11.57 -25.83 0.93
N LYS A 267 11.73 -26.59 -0.17
CA LYS A 267 12.93 -26.60 -0.98
C LYS A 267 12.76 -25.87 -2.32
N ALA A 268 11.55 -25.89 -2.89
CA ALA A 268 11.27 -25.29 -4.19
C ALA A 268 10.97 -23.78 -4.12
N PHE A 269 10.70 -23.23 -2.94
CA PHE A 269 10.40 -21.81 -2.74
C PHE A 269 10.89 -21.30 -1.38
N ASP A 270 11.09 -19.99 -1.28
CA ASP A 270 11.45 -19.28 -0.06
C ASP A 270 10.22 -18.62 0.56
N LEU A 271 10.19 -18.55 1.89
CA LEU A 271 9.11 -17.89 2.65
C LEU A 271 9.39 -16.38 2.78
N PRO A 272 8.33 -15.55 2.97
CA PRO A 272 8.51 -14.14 3.19
C PRO A 272 9.31 -13.85 4.46
N TYR A 273 10.16 -12.83 4.38
CA TYR A 273 10.91 -12.35 5.54
C TYR A 273 10.06 -11.40 6.39
N HIS A 274 10.00 -11.66 7.68
CA HIS A 274 9.44 -10.76 8.68
C HIS A 274 10.58 -10.13 9.48
N LYS A 275 10.72 -8.80 9.43
CA LYS A 275 11.74 -8.09 10.20
C LYS A 275 11.41 -8.17 11.70
N PRO A 276 12.31 -8.70 12.54
CA PRO A 276 12.05 -8.85 13.98
C PRO A 276 11.66 -7.52 14.63
N GLY A 277 10.70 -7.57 15.55
CA GLY A 277 10.17 -6.38 16.23
C GLY A 277 9.14 -5.57 15.43
N TYR A 278 9.04 -5.76 14.13
CA TYR A 278 8.07 -5.04 13.30
C TYR A 278 6.68 -5.69 13.38
N ARG A 279 5.64 -4.84 13.40
CA ARG A 279 4.26 -5.28 13.18
C ARG A 279 4.00 -5.34 11.67
N HIS A 280 4.14 -6.52 11.10
CA HIS A 280 3.79 -6.80 9.70
C HIS A 280 2.30 -7.15 9.63
N VAL A 281 1.49 -6.37 8.89
CA VAL A 281 0.02 -6.57 8.81
C VAL A 281 -0.42 -7.49 7.68
N TRP A 282 0.53 -8.11 7.00
CA TRP A 282 0.30 -9.15 6.01
C TRP A 282 -0.83 -8.83 5.04
N HIS A 283 -0.71 -7.68 4.37
CA HIS A 283 -1.59 -7.38 3.24
C HIS A 283 -1.54 -8.51 2.21
N LEU A 284 -0.34 -9.01 1.95
CA LEU A 284 -0.07 -10.19 1.14
C LEU A 284 0.89 -11.13 1.87
N TYR A 285 0.70 -12.44 1.70
CA TYR A 285 1.68 -13.46 2.07
C TYR A 285 2.36 -13.94 0.78
N VAL A 286 3.59 -13.48 0.53
CA VAL A 286 4.29 -13.65 -0.75
C VAL A 286 5.45 -14.62 -0.58
N ILE A 287 5.37 -15.79 -1.21
CA ILE A 287 6.48 -16.74 -1.36
C ILE A 287 7.25 -16.49 -2.65
N GLU A 288 8.50 -16.90 -2.73
CA GLU A 288 9.34 -16.75 -3.93
C GLU A 288 9.82 -18.13 -4.41
N VAL A 289 9.44 -18.54 -5.62
CA VAL A 289 9.99 -19.78 -6.19
C VAL A 289 11.48 -19.61 -6.48
N LYS A 290 12.28 -20.66 -6.19
CA LYS A 290 13.73 -20.63 -6.45
C LYS A 290 14.06 -20.70 -7.93
N ASN A 291 13.24 -21.40 -8.70
CA ASN A 291 13.34 -21.44 -10.17
C ASN A 291 12.25 -20.54 -10.78
N ALA A 292 12.63 -19.38 -11.27
CA ALA A 292 11.71 -18.39 -11.88
C ALA A 292 10.87 -19.00 -13.01
N GLY A 293 11.41 -19.95 -13.79
CA GLY A 293 10.68 -20.63 -14.87
C GLY A 293 9.51 -21.50 -14.38
N LYS A 294 9.42 -21.75 -13.07
CA LYS A 294 8.36 -22.55 -12.44
C LYS A 294 7.26 -21.72 -11.79
N ARG A 295 7.37 -20.36 -11.73
CA ARG A 295 6.39 -19.50 -11.06
C ARG A 295 4.98 -19.68 -11.64
N ASP A 296 4.82 -19.50 -12.93
CA ASP A 296 3.49 -19.54 -13.56
C ASP A 296 2.90 -20.95 -13.54
N GLU A 297 3.74 -21.98 -13.64
CA GLU A 297 3.36 -23.38 -13.48
C GLU A 297 2.81 -23.63 -12.07
N PHE A 298 3.47 -23.09 -11.02
CA PHE A 298 3.01 -23.23 -9.64
C PHE A 298 1.70 -22.46 -9.39
N VAL A 299 1.56 -21.23 -9.89
CA VAL A 299 0.30 -20.48 -9.80
C VAL A 299 -0.83 -21.28 -10.46
N ASN A 300 -0.63 -21.76 -11.68
CA ASN A 300 -1.63 -22.55 -12.42
C ASN A 300 -1.97 -23.87 -11.68
N TRP A 301 -0.97 -24.52 -11.08
CA TRP A 301 -1.19 -25.69 -10.23
C TRP A 301 -2.09 -25.37 -9.04
N LEU A 302 -1.81 -24.30 -8.30
CA LEU A 302 -2.61 -23.87 -7.16
C LEU A 302 -4.06 -23.58 -7.58
N VAL A 303 -4.25 -22.80 -8.66
CA VAL A 303 -5.58 -22.47 -9.18
C VAL A 303 -6.33 -23.72 -9.61
N LYS A 304 -5.68 -24.65 -10.33
CA LYS A 304 -6.29 -25.93 -10.73
C LYS A 304 -6.70 -26.78 -9.53
N ASN A 305 -6.02 -26.63 -8.40
CA ASN A 305 -6.35 -27.33 -7.16
C ASN A 305 -7.24 -26.51 -6.21
N GLY A 306 -7.93 -25.48 -6.73
CA GLY A 306 -8.91 -24.70 -5.97
C GLY A 306 -8.32 -23.66 -5.03
N VAL A 307 -7.05 -23.31 -5.16
CA VAL A 307 -6.41 -22.22 -4.41
C VAL A 307 -6.22 -21.01 -5.33
N ASP A 308 -6.96 -19.93 -5.13
CA ASP A 308 -6.82 -18.70 -5.92
C ASP A 308 -5.52 -17.97 -5.52
N ALA A 309 -4.43 -18.24 -6.24
CA ALA A 309 -3.13 -17.60 -6.07
C ALA A 309 -2.89 -16.54 -7.14
N LYS A 310 -2.11 -15.51 -6.80
CA LYS A 310 -1.82 -14.37 -7.69
C LYS A 310 -0.34 -13.98 -7.63
N THR A 311 0.04 -13.00 -8.46
CA THR A 311 1.41 -12.44 -8.47
C THR A 311 1.35 -10.94 -8.20
N HIS A 312 2.16 -10.43 -7.24
CA HIS A 312 2.28 -9.03 -6.90
C HIS A 312 3.76 -8.65 -6.77
N TYR A 313 4.43 -8.20 -7.88
CA TYR A 313 3.83 -8.01 -9.22
C TYR A 313 4.70 -8.76 -10.22
N SER A 314 4.10 -9.35 -11.25
CA SER A 314 4.79 -10.20 -12.23
C SER A 314 5.75 -9.46 -13.17
N ILE A 315 5.71 -8.13 -13.17
CA ILE A 315 6.56 -7.24 -13.98
C ILE A 315 7.00 -6.11 -13.07
N ALA A 316 8.31 -5.89 -12.93
CA ALA A 316 8.84 -4.75 -12.19
C ALA A 316 8.46 -3.44 -12.89
N ILE A 317 8.25 -2.37 -12.10
CA ILE A 317 7.65 -1.15 -12.67
C ILE A 317 8.46 -0.56 -13.83
N HIS A 318 9.78 -0.63 -13.79
CA HIS A 318 10.67 -0.13 -14.86
C HIS A 318 10.59 -0.96 -16.16
N GLN A 319 10.02 -2.16 -16.10
CA GLN A 319 9.81 -3.05 -17.25
C GLN A 319 8.42 -2.84 -17.90
N GLN A 320 7.57 -1.99 -17.31
CA GLN A 320 6.26 -1.65 -17.87
C GLN A 320 6.42 -0.76 -19.09
N SER A 321 5.85 -1.17 -20.23
CA SER A 321 5.99 -0.46 -21.51
C SER A 321 5.24 0.86 -21.60
N GLY A 322 4.24 1.07 -20.74
CA GLY A 322 3.36 2.25 -20.78
C GLY A 322 3.91 3.50 -20.08
N TYR A 323 5.08 3.44 -19.45
CA TYR A 323 5.67 4.58 -18.76
C TYR A 323 6.79 5.21 -19.62
N PRO A 324 7.00 6.52 -19.60
CA PRO A 324 7.99 7.21 -20.44
C PRO A 324 9.42 7.05 -19.88
N TRP A 325 9.88 5.81 -19.77
CA TRP A 325 11.23 5.47 -19.32
C TRP A 325 12.30 6.14 -20.18
N GLY A 326 13.37 6.62 -19.53
CA GLY A 326 14.48 7.30 -20.21
C GLY A 326 14.23 8.77 -20.53
N LYS A 327 12.97 9.26 -20.42
CA LYS A 327 12.61 10.67 -20.58
C LYS A 327 12.21 11.32 -19.25
N ASP A 328 11.22 10.73 -18.58
CA ASP A 328 10.66 11.27 -17.33
C ASP A 328 10.88 10.32 -16.14
N ALA A 329 11.78 9.36 -16.30
CA ALA A 329 12.23 8.47 -15.24
C ALA A 329 13.70 8.13 -15.38
N ARG A 330 14.37 7.97 -14.25
CA ARG A 330 15.79 7.63 -14.14
C ARG A 330 15.95 6.35 -13.32
N ILE A 331 16.76 5.42 -13.81
CA ILE A 331 17.13 4.20 -13.10
C ILE A 331 18.55 4.38 -12.57
N VAL A 332 18.79 4.03 -11.31
CA VAL A 332 20.09 4.15 -10.65
C VAL A 332 20.56 2.79 -10.15
N GLY A 333 21.63 2.30 -10.76
CA GLY A 333 22.19 0.97 -10.50
C GLY A 333 21.35 -0.16 -11.10
N PRO A 334 21.82 -1.41 -10.93
CA PRO A 334 21.05 -2.59 -11.32
C PRO A 334 19.86 -2.80 -10.37
N LEU A 335 18.72 -3.23 -10.91
CA LEU A 335 17.47 -3.47 -10.16
C LEU A 335 17.24 -4.98 -9.93
N VAL A 336 18.31 -5.70 -9.60
CA VAL A 336 18.35 -7.17 -9.55
C VAL A 336 17.30 -7.77 -8.60
N ASN A 337 17.10 -7.15 -7.43
CA ASN A 337 16.15 -7.65 -6.45
C ASN A 337 14.70 -7.42 -6.88
N ALA A 338 14.41 -6.25 -7.48
CA ALA A 338 13.07 -5.95 -8.00
C ALA A 338 12.71 -6.89 -9.17
N GLU A 339 13.64 -7.13 -10.09
CA GLU A 339 13.47 -8.05 -11.23
C GLU A 339 13.32 -9.50 -10.76
N LYS A 340 14.16 -9.94 -9.80
CA LYS A 340 14.04 -11.26 -9.20
C LYS A 340 12.69 -11.44 -8.54
N ASN A 341 12.25 -10.48 -7.70
CA ASN A 341 10.95 -10.56 -7.05
C ASN A 341 9.80 -10.65 -8.08
N ALA A 342 9.84 -9.85 -9.13
CA ALA A 342 8.85 -9.89 -10.21
C ALA A 342 8.81 -11.25 -10.92
N ALA A 343 9.96 -11.89 -11.11
CA ALA A 343 10.06 -13.19 -11.76
C ALA A 343 9.64 -14.38 -10.88
N THR A 344 9.67 -14.23 -9.54
CA THR A 344 9.56 -15.37 -8.61
C THR A 344 8.39 -15.31 -7.65
N CYS A 345 7.76 -14.14 -7.44
CA CYS A 345 6.75 -13.93 -6.40
C CYS A 345 5.42 -14.66 -6.69
N ILE A 346 4.86 -15.25 -5.66
CA ILE A 346 3.50 -15.82 -5.65
C ILE A 346 2.82 -15.39 -4.35
N SER A 347 1.65 -14.76 -4.45
CA SER A 347 0.84 -14.40 -3.31
C SER A 347 -0.18 -15.51 -3.03
N LEU A 348 -0.13 -16.04 -1.83
CA LEU A 348 -1.13 -17.00 -1.33
C LEU A 348 -2.36 -16.25 -0.79
N PRO A 349 -3.54 -16.90 -0.71
CA PRO A 349 -4.72 -16.31 -0.09
C PRO A 349 -4.42 -15.74 1.29
N MET A 350 -4.77 -14.46 1.52
CA MET A 350 -4.53 -13.78 2.80
C MET A 350 -5.60 -12.73 3.07
N PHE A 351 -6.57 -13.07 3.91
CA PHE A 351 -7.60 -12.17 4.41
C PHE A 351 -8.06 -12.61 5.81
N PRO A 352 -8.58 -11.72 6.66
CA PRO A 352 -8.78 -12.01 8.09
C PRO A 352 -9.83 -13.09 8.38
N GLU A 353 -10.74 -13.38 7.45
CA GLU A 353 -11.81 -14.37 7.59
C GLU A 353 -11.45 -15.77 7.01
N LEU A 354 -10.19 -16.00 6.64
CA LEU A 354 -9.73 -17.36 6.28
C LEU A 354 -9.87 -18.30 7.48
N THR A 355 -10.43 -19.49 7.22
CA THR A 355 -10.50 -20.52 8.26
C THR A 355 -9.18 -21.27 8.39
N THR A 356 -8.99 -21.91 9.53
CA THR A 356 -7.84 -22.78 9.76
C THR A 356 -7.73 -23.89 8.72
N GLU A 357 -8.86 -24.50 8.36
CA GLU A 357 -8.95 -25.59 7.38
C GLU A 357 -8.59 -25.09 5.97
N GLU A 358 -8.96 -23.87 5.61
CA GLU A 358 -8.58 -23.26 4.33
C GLU A 358 -7.06 -23.03 4.25
N VAL A 359 -6.47 -22.48 5.32
CA VAL A 359 -5.01 -22.29 5.40
C VAL A 359 -4.26 -23.63 5.34
N ASP A 360 -4.72 -24.64 6.07
CA ASP A 360 -4.11 -25.97 6.06
C ASP A 360 -4.21 -26.63 4.69
N TYR A 361 -5.32 -26.41 3.98
CA TYR A 361 -5.47 -26.89 2.62
C TYR A 361 -4.47 -26.23 1.67
N VAL A 362 -4.27 -24.90 1.75
CA VAL A 362 -3.26 -24.19 0.96
C VAL A 362 -1.86 -24.70 1.28
N ILE A 363 -1.53 -24.89 2.56
CA ILE A 363 -0.25 -25.46 3.01
C ILE A 363 -0.03 -26.84 2.40
N ALA A 364 -1.05 -27.71 2.46
CA ALA A 364 -0.96 -29.06 1.89
C ALA A 364 -0.66 -29.01 0.38
N LYS A 365 -1.34 -28.13 -0.37
CA LYS A 365 -1.10 -27.98 -1.81
C LYS A 365 0.29 -27.43 -2.13
N CYS A 366 0.78 -26.46 -1.35
CA CYS A 366 2.15 -25.98 -1.49
C CYS A 366 3.18 -27.09 -1.23
N LYS A 367 2.97 -27.93 -0.21
CA LYS A 367 3.85 -29.08 0.09
C LYS A 367 3.81 -30.17 -0.99
N GLU A 368 2.64 -30.45 -1.57
CA GLU A 368 2.53 -31.37 -2.72
C GLU A 368 3.38 -30.88 -3.90
N TRP A 369 3.30 -29.56 -4.21
CA TRP A 369 4.12 -28.93 -5.23
C TRP A 369 5.62 -29.01 -4.90
N ASP A 370 6.00 -28.63 -3.68
CA ASP A 370 7.38 -28.64 -3.21
C ASP A 370 8.01 -30.03 -3.37
N LYS A 371 7.31 -31.08 -2.95
CA LYS A 371 7.78 -32.45 -3.07
C LYS A 371 8.04 -32.89 -4.52
N ALA A 372 7.28 -32.36 -5.46
CA ALA A 372 7.41 -32.69 -6.88
C ALA A 372 8.48 -31.85 -7.61
N ASN A 373 8.90 -30.72 -7.03
CA ASN A 373 9.77 -29.72 -7.69
C ASN A 373 11.01 -29.33 -6.84
N ALA A 374 11.29 -30.04 -5.75
CA ALA A 374 12.40 -29.82 -4.82
C ALA A 374 13.77 -30.19 -5.43
#